data_668bb81afc68a9c7e15ab0312d933248
#
_entry.id   668bb81afc68a9c7e15ab0312d933248
#
_cell.length_a   1.000
_cell.length_b   1.000
_cell.length_c   1.000
_cell.angle_alpha   90.00
_cell.angle_beta   90.00
_cell.angle_gamma   90.00
#
_symmetry.space_group_name_H-M   'P 1'
#
loop_
_entity.id
_entity.type
_entity.pdbx_description
1 polymer ?
#
loop_
_entity_poly.entity_id
_entity_poly.type
_entity_poly.pdbx_seq_one_letter_code
_entity_poly.pdbx_strand_id
1 'polypeptide(L)'
;MIAISNLKLAPGADEAQLLPLAAGVLKVQPQDITVLRIRKKSLDARKKDDIHYVYTVGVTVRGDERKLVRRCRTAAIVQDKTYPIPRIAPPQTRPVIVGFGPAGMFAALLLARAGARPIVLERGPDAQTRSAQIAAFRAGGPFDPECNVQFGEGGAGTFSDGKLNTGTHDARIGFVLAEFAAHGAPEHITYDAKPHIGTDVLVEVVQNLRREVIDRGGEVRFGHRVTGLSTEDGHIAALTVAGPAGSYTLPARQVILAIGHSARDTFEMLHAQGVPMEPKPFSMGVRIEHRQADINAAQYGAAAERLPAADYSLSCHLPDGSSAYTFCMCPGGEVFAAASEAGGVCTNGMSNSRRDGENANAAVLVTLRPEDFPDKSTLGGMYWQRSIEQRAFARGGGNYHAPAQLAGDFLAGRASTGPGRVQPTYRPGVTWCDLHDMLPACITDTLAQALPAFGRKLRGFDDPDAVLTAPETRSSSPVRIVRGEDRCSTGVPGLYPCGEGAGYAGGITSAAVDGLRCAESVLAALQNEA
;
A
#
# COMPACT_ATOMS: atom_id res chain seq x y z
N MET A 1 -23.21 -5.80 23.43
CA MET A 1 -22.38 -4.57 23.54
C MET A 1 -23.09 -3.42 22.84
N ILE A 2 -23.06 -2.22 23.40
CA ILE A 2 -23.62 -0.99 22.83
C ILE A 2 -22.49 -0.17 22.18
N ALA A 3 -22.60 0.18 20.91
CA ALA A 3 -21.74 1.17 20.28
C ALA A 3 -22.34 2.56 20.50
N ILE A 4 -21.52 3.51 21.01
CA ILE A 4 -21.90 4.92 21.20
C ILE A 4 -21.01 5.75 20.32
N SER A 5 -21.60 6.52 19.40
CA SER A 5 -20.90 7.37 18.44
C SER A 5 -20.93 8.85 18.84
N ASN A 6 -20.03 9.63 18.19
CA ASN A 6 -19.94 11.10 18.34
C ASN A 6 -19.52 11.58 19.73
N LEU A 7 -18.74 10.81 20.48
CA LEU A 7 -18.06 11.31 21.69
C LEU A 7 -16.88 12.17 21.27
N LYS A 8 -16.78 13.38 21.82
CA LYS A 8 -15.76 14.36 21.45
C LYS A 8 -14.77 14.58 22.60
N LEU A 9 -13.48 14.61 22.27
CA LEU A 9 -12.42 15.02 23.19
C LEU A 9 -11.51 16.04 22.50
N ALA A 10 -11.05 17.02 23.26
CA ALA A 10 -10.04 17.96 22.81
C ALA A 10 -8.70 17.23 22.56
N PRO A 11 -7.82 17.74 21.67
CA PRO A 11 -6.48 17.24 21.53
C PRO A 11 -5.72 17.29 22.87
N GLY A 12 -5.07 16.17 23.24
CA GLY A 12 -4.35 16.02 24.50
C GLY A 12 -5.21 15.71 25.72
N ALA A 13 -6.54 15.61 25.58
CA ALA A 13 -7.41 15.15 26.67
C ALA A 13 -7.20 13.63 26.92
N ASP A 14 -7.28 13.24 28.20
CA ASP A 14 -7.17 11.83 28.60
C ASP A 14 -8.38 11.03 28.08
N GLU A 15 -8.12 9.90 27.42
CA GLU A 15 -9.14 8.97 26.92
C GLU A 15 -9.97 8.34 28.05
N ALA A 16 -9.50 8.36 29.31
CA ALA A 16 -10.30 7.98 30.48
C ALA A 16 -11.61 8.79 30.60
N GLN A 17 -11.67 10.00 30.02
CA GLN A 17 -12.89 10.80 29.96
C GLN A 17 -13.99 10.20 29.08
N LEU A 18 -13.66 9.23 28.24
CA LEU A 18 -14.67 8.53 27.43
C LEU A 18 -15.67 7.75 28.29
N LEU A 19 -15.24 7.25 29.46
CA LEU A 19 -16.12 6.50 30.35
C LEU A 19 -17.26 7.37 30.92
N PRO A 20 -17.02 8.51 31.58
CA PRO A 20 -18.09 9.38 32.05
C PRO A 20 -18.92 9.97 30.91
N LEU A 21 -18.34 10.26 29.75
CA LEU A 21 -19.09 10.71 28.58
C LEU A 21 -20.05 9.63 28.07
N ALA A 22 -19.61 8.38 27.96
CA ALA A 22 -20.46 7.26 27.55
C ALA A 22 -21.58 6.99 28.58
N ALA A 23 -21.28 7.05 29.86
CA ALA A 23 -22.27 6.91 30.94
C ALA A 23 -23.34 8.02 30.87
N GLY A 24 -22.93 9.26 30.64
CA GLY A 24 -23.86 10.39 30.47
C GLY A 24 -24.79 10.23 29.28
N VAL A 25 -24.28 9.74 28.14
CA VAL A 25 -25.09 9.46 26.94
C VAL A 25 -26.13 8.38 27.21
N LEU A 26 -25.77 7.31 27.90
CA LEU A 26 -26.69 6.19 28.24
C LEU A 26 -27.56 6.50 29.46
N LYS A 27 -27.29 7.57 30.19
CA LYS A 27 -27.93 7.94 31.47
C LYS A 27 -27.82 6.82 32.51
N VAL A 28 -26.62 6.27 32.66
CA VAL A 28 -26.25 5.28 33.66
C VAL A 28 -25.09 5.79 34.52
N GLN A 29 -24.80 5.13 35.65
CA GLN A 29 -23.62 5.47 36.41
C GLN A 29 -22.35 4.89 35.75
N PRO A 30 -21.17 5.56 35.81
CA PRO A 30 -19.93 5.02 35.21
C PRO A 30 -19.58 3.61 35.71
N GLN A 31 -19.87 3.27 36.94
CA GLN A 31 -19.64 1.93 37.49
C GLN A 31 -20.55 0.82 36.93
N ASP A 32 -21.62 1.18 36.24
CA ASP A 32 -22.50 0.23 35.55
C ASP A 32 -21.90 -0.20 34.21
N ILE A 33 -20.94 0.53 33.68
CA ILE A 33 -20.20 0.17 32.48
C ILE A 33 -19.07 -0.79 32.88
N THR A 34 -19.17 -2.06 32.50
CA THR A 34 -18.21 -3.11 32.87
C THR A 34 -17.08 -3.27 31.86
N VAL A 35 -17.30 -2.89 30.61
CA VAL A 35 -16.29 -2.90 29.54
C VAL A 35 -16.46 -1.62 28.72
N LEU A 36 -15.35 -0.97 28.40
CA LEU A 36 -15.28 0.11 27.41
C LEU A 36 -14.13 -0.19 26.44
N ARG A 37 -14.41 -0.15 25.14
CA ARG A 37 -13.40 -0.29 24.08
C ARG A 37 -13.59 0.81 23.05
N ILE A 38 -12.51 1.40 22.58
CA ILE A 38 -12.54 2.32 21.43
C ILE A 38 -12.78 1.47 20.17
N ARG A 39 -13.76 1.85 19.36
CA ARG A 39 -14.10 1.21 18.09
C ARG A 39 -13.76 2.06 16.87
N LYS A 40 -13.71 3.39 17.06
CA LYS A 40 -13.27 4.34 16.05
C LYS A 40 -12.75 5.60 16.72
N LYS A 41 -11.64 6.10 16.20
CA LYS A 41 -11.05 7.40 16.56
C LYS A 41 -10.73 8.16 15.28
N SER A 42 -11.19 9.38 15.17
CA SER A 42 -10.91 10.25 14.02
C SER A 42 -10.68 11.68 14.46
N LEU A 43 -9.73 12.36 13.83
CA LEU A 43 -9.49 13.79 14.04
C LEU A 43 -10.45 14.58 13.15
N ASP A 44 -11.23 15.48 13.73
CA ASP A 44 -12.00 16.49 13.01
C ASP A 44 -11.27 17.84 13.08
N ALA A 45 -10.59 18.18 11.99
CA ALA A 45 -9.83 19.43 11.83
C ALA A 45 -10.41 20.32 10.73
N ARG A 46 -11.70 20.14 10.35
CA ARG A 46 -12.36 20.95 9.32
C ARG A 46 -12.49 22.41 9.72
N LYS A 47 -12.56 22.69 11.02
CA LYS A 47 -12.55 24.04 11.59
C LYS A 47 -11.32 24.20 12.46
N LYS A 48 -10.43 25.12 12.08
CA LYS A 48 -9.13 25.30 12.77
C LYS A 48 -9.26 25.85 14.19
N ASP A 49 -10.37 26.46 14.54
CA ASP A 49 -10.74 26.98 15.85
C ASP A 49 -11.49 25.95 16.73
N ASP A 50 -11.93 24.82 16.15
CA ASP A 50 -12.66 23.75 16.84
C ASP A 50 -12.14 22.36 16.42
N ILE A 51 -10.84 22.12 16.63
CA ILE A 51 -10.24 20.82 16.33
C ILE A 51 -10.46 19.87 17.52
N HIS A 52 -11.00 18.69 17.25
CA HIS A 52 -11.27 17.68 18.28
C HIS A 52 -11.22 16.26 17.73
N TYR A 53 -10.97 15.29 18.58
CA TYR A 53 -11.14 13.88 18.26
C TYR A 53 -12.59 13.46 18.42
N VAL A 54 -13.08 12.66 17.48
CA VAL A 54 -14.41 12.06 17.47
C VAL A 54 -14.25 10.56 17.66
N TYR A 55 -14.86 10.04 18.73
CA TYR A 55 -14.79 8.62 19.10
C TYR A 55 -16.12 7.91 18.87
N THR A 56 -16.03 6.63 18.53
CA THR A 56 -17.08 5.65 18.75
C THR A 56 -16.55 4.62 19.73
N VAL A 57 -17.24 4.40 20.83
CA VAL A 57 -16.87 3.40 21.83
C VAL A 57 -17.88 2.27 21.88
N GLY A 58 -17.39 1.07 22.16
CA GLY A 58 -18.22 -0.09 22.49
C GLY A 58 -18.26 -0.29 24.01
N VAL A 59 -19.44 -0.35 24.58
CA VAL A 59 -19.60 -0.58 26.03
C VAL A 59 -20.49 -1.77 26.33
N THR A 60 -20.17 -2.47 27.42
CA THR A 60 -21.05 -3.46 28.03
C THR A 60 -21.56 -2.88 29.35
N VAL A 61 -22.87 -2.92 29.57
CA VAL A 61 -23.51 -2.28 30.72
C VAL A 61 -24.26 -3.33 31.53
N ARG A 62 -24.26 -3.18 32.85
CA ARG A 62 -25.13 -3.97 33.74
C ARG A 62 -26.60 -3.64 33.46
N GLY A 63 -27.42 -4.64 33.16
CA GLY A 63 -28.86 -4.48 32.89
C GLY A 63 -29.24 -4.70 31.42
N ASP A 64 -30.40 -4.19 31.02
CA ASP A 64 -30.98 -4.40 29.69
C ASP A 64 -30.42 -3.37 28.67
N GLU A 65 -29.40 -3.76 27.94
CA GLU A 65 -28.75 -2.94 26.90
C GLU A 65 -29.75 -2.49 25.81
N ARG A 66 -30.72 -3.32 25.45
CA ARG A 66 -31.72 -2.98 24.42
C ARG A 66 -32.62 -1.83 24.85
N LYS A 67 -33.00 -1.80 26.13
CA LYS A 67 -33.81 -0.71 26.70
C LYS A 67 -33.03 0.61 26.73
N LEU A 68 -31.73 0.57 27.03
CA LEU A 68 -30.87 1.76 27.03
C LEU A 68 -30.73 2.35 25.62
N VAL A 69 -30.47 1.53 24.62
CA VAL A 69 -30.29 1.98 23.23
C VAL A 69 -31.57 2.64 22.65
N ARG A 70 -32.78 2.13 22.98
CA ARG A 70 -34.03 2.73 22.51
C ARG A 70 -34.20 4.22 22.89
N ARG A 71 -33.51 4.68 23.92
CA ARG A 71 -33.58 6.05 24.46
C ARG A 71 -32.47 6.96 23.93
N CYS A 72 -31.55 6.42 23.12
CA CYS A 72 -30.34 7.12 22.72
C CYS A 72 -30.13 7.06 21.20
N ARG A 73 -30.17 8.22 20.51
CA ARG A 73 -30.01 8.32 19.05
C ARG A 73 -28.60 7.98 18.54
N THR A 74 -27.60 8.13 19.41
CA THR A 74 -26.18 7.92 19.07
C THR A 74 -25.68 6.55 19.51
N ALA A 75 -26.56 5.66 19.99
CA ALA A 75 -26.24 4.33 20.47
C ALA A 75 -26.92 3.24 19.62
N ALA A 76 -26.21 2.14 19.38
CA ALA A 76 -26.73 0.97 18.66
C ALA A 76 -26.18 -0.32 19.27
N ILE A 77 -26.98 -1.40 19.23
CA ILE A 77 -26.47 -2.74 19.56
C ILE A 77 -25.56 -3.19 18.42
N VAL A 78 -24.36 -3.63 18.78
CA VAL A 78 -23.39 -4.19 17.83
C VAL A 78 -22.91 -5.56 18.32
N GLN A 79 -22.57 -6.40 17.35
CA GLN A 79 -21.92 -7.68 17.57
C GLN A 79 -20.58 -7.67 16.87
N ASP A 80 -19.55 -8.14 17.54
CA ASP A 80 -18.25 -8.34 16.90
C ASP A 80 -18.35 -9.57 16.00
N LYS A 81 -18.02 -9.39 14.74
CA LYS A 81 -17.99 -10.49 13.76
C LYS A 81 -16.62 -11.13 13.80
N THR A 82 -16.57 -12.42 14.02
CA THR A 82 -15.36 -13.23 13.83
C THR A 82 -15.25 -13.66 12.37
N TYR A 83 -14.04 -13.65 11.84
CA TYR A 83 -13.77 -14.19 10.51
C TYR A 83 -13.63 -15.71 10.61
N PRO A 84 -14.51 -16.49 9.95
CA PRO A 84 -14.47 -17.95 10.04
C PRO A 84 -13.31 -18.50 9.20
N ILE A 85 -12.51 -19.38 9.79
CA ILE A 85 -11.44 -20.10 9.10
C ILE A 85 -11.84 -21.56 8.97
N PRO A 86 -12.12 -22.07 7.74
CA PRO A 86 -12.46 -23.46 7.55
C PRO A 86 -11.25 -24.36 7.84
N ARG A 87 -11.51 -25.61 8.25
CA ARG A 87 -10.49 -26.63 8.39
C ARG A 87 -10.60 -27.62 7.26
N ILE A 88 -9.48 -28.00 6.67
CA ILE A 88 -9.40 -29.05 5.65
C ILE A 88 -8.37 -30.09 6.04
N ALA A 89 -8.49 -31.30 5.47
CA ALA A 89 -7.41 -32.28 5.50
C ALA A 89 -6.22 -31.78 4.68
N PRO A 90 -4.97 -32.13 5.04
CA PRO A 90 -3.81 -31.76 4.23
C PRO A 90 -3.97 -32.28 2.79
N PRO A 91 -3.88 -31.40 1.77
CA PRO A 91 -4.04 -31.80 0.38
C PRO A 91 -2.85 -32.64 -0.10
N GLN A 92 -3.07 -33.49 -1.10
CA GLN A 92 -2.00 -34.29 -1.72
C GLN A 92 -0.96 -33.37 -2.41
N THR A 93 -1.42 -32.37 -3.15
CA THR A 93 -0.58 -31.32 -3.74
C THR A 93 -0.78 -30.04 -2.95
N ARG A 94 0.31 -29.55 -2.36
CA ARG A 94 0.29 -28.33 -1.56
C ARG A 94 0.00 -27.12 -2.45
N PRO A 95 -0.89 -26.18 -2.06
CA PRO A 95 -1.08 -24.94 -2.80
C PRO A 95 0.21 -24.10 -2.77
N VAL A 96 0.49 -23.44 -3.90
CA VAL A 96 1.67 -22.58 -4.05
C VAL A 96 1.26 -21.13 -4.12
N ILE A 97 2.00 -20.25 -3.47
CA ILE A 97 1.82 -18.81 -3.51
C ILE A 97 3.08 -18.19 -4.09
N VAL A 98 2.94 -17.38 -5.13
CA VAL A 98 4.04 -16.68 -5.79
C VAL A 98 4.04 -15.22 -5.36
N GLY A 99 5.04 -14.85 -4.56
CA GLY A 99 5.18 -13.54 -3.94
C GLY A 99 4.72 -13.51 -2.47
N PHE A 100 5.49 -12.81 -1.61
CA PHE A 100 5.23 -12.69 -0.18
C PHE A 100 5.02 -11.23 0.25
N GLY A 101 4.33 -10.45 -0.61
CA GLY A 101 3.74 -9.15 -0.26
C GLY A 101 2.41 -9.32 0.50
N PRO A 102 1.66 -8.23 0.79
CA PRO A 102 0.44 -8.31 1.60
C PRO A 102 -0.59 -9.33 1.12
N ALA A 103 -0.79 -9.46 -0.19
CA ALA A 103 -1.70 -10.45 -0.76
C ALA A 103 -1.21 -11.89 -0.47
N GLY A 104 0.06 -12.17 -0.76
CA GLY A 104 0.65 -13.50 -0.54
C GLY A 104 0.73 -13.88 0.94
N MET A 105 1.07 -12.93 1.82
CA MET A 105 1.14 -13.16 3.27
C MET A 105 -0.22 -13.56 3.85
N PHE A 106 -1.28 -12.82 3.53
CA PHE A 106 -2.62 -13.12 4.07
C PHE A 106 -3.23 -14.36 3.43
N ALA A 107 -2.92 -14.66 2.17
CA ALA A 107 -3.27 -15.92 1.55
C ALA A 107 -2.57 -17.09 2.25
N ALA A 108 -1.25 -16.98 2.50
CA ALA A 108 -0.47 -17.99 3.21
C ALA A 108 -0.96 -18.22 4.63
N LEU A 109 -1.25 -17.15 5.38
CA LEU A 109 -1.76 -17.23 6.74
C LEU A 109 -3.09 -18.00 6.79
N LEU A 110 -4.04 -17.64 5.91
CA LEU A 110 -5.34 -18.31 5.86
C LEU A 110 -5.21 -19.79 5.50
N LEU A 111 -4.44 -20.11 4.44
CA LEU A 111 -4.21 -21.50 4.01
C LEU A 111 -3.48 -22.33 5.07
N ALA A 112 -2.49 -21.75 5.77
CA ALA A 112 -1.78 -22.43 6.85
C ALA A 112 -2.70 -22.70 8.05
N ARG A 113 -3.52 -21.73 8.45
CA ARG A 113 -4.52 -21.88 9.52
C ARG A 113 -5.59 -22.91 9.18
N ALA A 114 -5.96 -23.01 7.90
CA ALA A 114 -6.91 -24.02 7.41
C ALA A 114 -6.35 -25.44 7.40
N GLY A 115 -5.02 -25.62 7.45
CA GLY A 115 -4.33 -26.92 7.37
C GLY A 115 -3.81 -27.28 5.99
N ALA A 116 -3.89 -26.37 5.01
CA ALA A 116 -3.45 -26.61 3.63
C ALA A 116 -1.94 -26.68 3.43
N ARG A 117 -1.12 -26.23 4.40
CA ARG A 117 0.35 -26.28 4.39
C ARG A 117 0.96 -25.64 3.13
N PRO A 118 0.70 -24.35 2.82
CA PRO A 118 1.11 -23.72 1.57
C PRO A 118 2.64 -23.68 1.41
N ILE A 119 3.11 -23.59 0.15
CA ILE A 119 4.48 -23.24 -0.22
C ILE A 119 4.47 -21.82 -0.77
N VAL A 120 5.25 -20.93 -0.19
CA VAL A 120 5.42 -19.56 -0.66
C VAL A 120 6.79 -19.44 -1.35
N LEU A 121 6.77 -18.86 -2.57
CA LEU A 121 7.96 -18.54 -3.34
C LEU A 121 8.11 -17.02 -3.39
N GLU A 122 9.17 -16.49 -2.76
CA GLU A 122 9.51 -15.06 -2.82
C GLU A 122 10.84 -14.90 -3.54
N ARG A 123 10.87 -14.00 -4.56
CA ARG A 123 12.07 -13.80 -5.39
C ARG A 123 13.19 -13.09 -4.63
N GLY A 124 12.85 -12.16 -3.75
CA GLY A 124 13.80 -11.41 -2.94
C GLY A 124 14.11 -12.09 -1.61
N PRO A 125 14.98 -11.48 -0.79
CA PRO A 125 15.38 -12.01 0.50
C PRO A 125 14.36 -11.74 1.62
N ASP A 126 14.66 -12.26 2.80
CA ASP A 126 13.96 -11.94 4.04
C ASP A 126 14.08 -10.46 4.41
N ALA A 127 13.21 -9.97 5.32
CA ALA A 127 13.09 -8.56 5.64
C ALA A 127 14.36 -7.95 6.28
N GLN A 128 15.17 -8.74 7.00
CA GLN A 128 16.42 -8.23 7.61
C GLN A 128 17.50 -8.03 6.55
N THR A 129 17.75 -9.05 5.74
CA THR A 129 18.68 -9.00 4.61
C THR A 129 18.30 -7.87 3.66
N ARG A 130 17.00 -7.76 3.34
CA ARG A 130 16.43 -6.72 2.49
C ARG A 130 16.68 -5.31 3.05
N SER A 131 16.45 -5.09 4.35
CA SER A 131 16.67 -3.80 5.01
C SER A 131 18.13 -3.36 4.94
N ALA A 132 19.06 -4.29 5.18
CA ALA A 132 20.50 -4.02 5.09
C ALA A 132 20.94 -3.65 3.66
N GLN A 133 20.46 -4.36 2.65
CA GLN A 133 20.81 -4.10 1.25
C GLN A 133 20.20 -2.79 0.74
N ILE A 134 18.96 -2.46 1.11
CA ILE A 134 18.33 -1.17 0.80
C ILE A 134 19.12 -0.01 1.46
N ALA A 135 19.54 -0.17 2.72
CA ALA A 135 20.35 0.83 3.39
C ALA A 135 21.70 1.04 2.70
N ALA A 136 22.37 -0.04 2.28
CA ALA A 136 23.61 0.00 1.53
C ALA A 136 23.45 0.71 0.17
N PHE A 137 22.39 0.39 -0.58
CA PHE A 137 22.08 1.07 -1.85
C PHE A 137 21.83 2.57 -1.65
N ARG A 138 21.08 2.96 -0.63
CA ARG A 138 20.83 4.36 -0.29
C ARG A 138 22.11 5.13 0.07
N ALA A 139 23.11 4.44 0.60
CA ALA A 139 24.44 4.99 0.89
C ALA A 139 25.37 5.03 -0.34
N GLY A 140 24.86 4.72 -1.54
CA GLY A 140 25.64 4.71 -2.79
C GLY A 140 26.24 3.36 -3.15
N GLY A 141 25.83 2.28 -2.48
CA GLY A 141 26.19 0.90 -2.82
C GLY A 141 25.52 0.40 -4.10
N PRO A 142 25.81 -0.84 -4.52
CA PRO A 142 25.28 -1.41 -5.75
C PRO A 142 23.78 -1.64 -5.69
N PHE A 143 23.12 -1.49 -6.84
CA PHE A 143 21.71 -1.85 -7.02
C PHE A 143 21.57 -3.35 -7.24
N ASP A 144 20.58 -3.98 -6.56
CA ASP A 144 20.23 -5.38 -6.75
C ASP A 144 18.80 -5.50 -7.30
N PRO A 145 18.61 -6.04 -8.53
CA PRO A 145 17.28 -6.20 -9.12
C PRO A 145 16.39 -7.23 -8.39
N GLU A 146 16.95 -8.12 -7.59
CA GLU A 146 16.19 -9.10 -6.81
C GLU A 146 15.99 -8.67 -5.34
N CYS A 147 16.67 -7.60 -4.88
CA CYS A 147 16.57 -7.08 -3.53
C CYS A 147 16.44 -5.55 -3.51
N ASN A 148 15.23 -5.05 -3.39
CA ASN A 148 14.91 -3.62 -3.42
C ASN A 148 13.59 -3.35 -2.69
N VAL A 149 13.05 -2.13 -2.78
CA VAL A 149 11.77 -1.79 -2.13
C VAL A 149 10.54 -2.44 -2.77
N GLN A 150 10.68 -3.12 -3.91
CA GLN A 150 9.59 -3.83 -4.58
C GLN A 150 9.59 -5.33 -4.27
N PHE A 151 10.78 -5.94 -4.18
CA PHE A 151 10.96 -7.39 -4.03
C PHE A 151 11.57 -7.75 -2.68
N GLY A 152 11.13 -8.89 -2.14
CA GLY A 152 11.50 -9.42 -0.84
C GLY A 152 10.32 -9.48 0.13
N GLU A 153 10.55 -10.05 1.29
CA GLU A 153 9.54 -10.27 2.33
C GLU A 153 8.73 -9.01 2.64
N GLY A 154 7.41 -9.15 2.60
CA GLY A 154 6.45 -8.08 2.83
C GLY A 154 6.17 -7.19 1.60
N GLY A 155 6.87 -7.42 0.47
CA GLY A 155 6.68 -6.69 -0.79
C GLY A 155 6.91 -5.18 -0.65
N ALA A 156 6.36 -4.37 -1.56
CA ALA A 156 6.48 -2.91 -1.53
C ALA A 156 5.85 -2.27 -0.28
N GLY A 157 4.91 -2.96 0.37
CA GLY A 157 4.24 -2.46 1.57
C GLY A 157 5.18 -2.25 2.76
N THR A 158 6.20 -3.08 2.93
CA THR A 158 7.14 -3.02 4.06
C THR A 158 7.95 -1.72 4.07
N PHE A 159 8.31 -1.20 2.89
CA PHE A 159 9.07 0.05 2.75
C PHE A 159 8.16 1.18 2.24
N SER A 160 7.10 1.46 3.00
CA SER A 160 6.13 2.53 2.75
C SER A 160 5.74 3.21 4.06
N ASP A 161 4.84 4.19 4.04
CA ASP A 161 4.24 4.74 5.27
C ASP A 161 3.39 3.69 6.04
N GLY A 162 3.09 2.55 5.41
CA GLY A 162 2.28 1.52 6.04
C GLY A 162 0.82 1.92 6.25
N LYS A 163 0.26 2.75 5.37
CA LYS A 163 -1.16 3.11 5.42
C LYS A 163 -2.05 1.90 5.23
N LEU A 164 -3.03 1.76 6.11
CA LEU A 164 -3.97 0.64 6.10
C LEU A 164 -5.40 1.06 5.71
N ASN A 165 -5.63 2.34 5.47
CA ASN A 165 -6.93 2.81 4.97
C ASN A 165 -7.13 2.38 3.51
N THR A 166 -8.35 2.00 3.20
CA THR A 166 -8.77 1.59 1.85
C THR A 166 -10.13 2.19 1.51
N GLY A 167 -10.37 2.45 0.22
CA GLY A 167 -11.67 2.88 -0.28
C GLY A 167 -12.67 1.74 -0.46
N THR A 168 -12.27 0.49 -0.25
CA THR A 168 -13.17 -0.66 -0.37
C THR A 168 -13.90 -0.94 0.95
N HIS A 169 -15.10 -1.53 0.85
CA HIS A 169 -15.88 -1.99 1.99
C HIS A 169 -15.93 -3.53 1.96
N ASP A 170 -15.18 -4.17 2.86
CA ASP A 170 -15.13 -5.62 2.99
C ASP A 170 -15.06 -6.02 4.46
N ALA A 171 -15.80 -7.07 4.84
CA ALA A 171 -15.82 -7.57 6.22
C ALA A 171 -14.44 -8.10 6.68
N ARG A 172 -13.56 -8.48 5.72
CA ARG A 172 -12.21 -8.98 5.98
C ARG A 172 -11.23 -7.90 6.44
N ILE A 173 -11.53 -6.61 6.22
CA ILE A 173 -10.68 -5.49 6.65
C ILE A 173 -10.43 -5.55 8.16
N GLY A 174 -11.48 -5.79 8.95
CA GLY A 174 -11.34 -5.94 10.40
C GLY A 174 -10.42 -7.09 10.81
N PHE A 175 -10.47 -8.21 10.09
CA PHE A 175 -9.56 -9.33 10.29
C PHE A 175 -8.11 -8.95 9.94
N VAL A 176 -7.89 -8.30 8.80
CA VAL A 176 -6.54 -7.85 8.38
C VAL A 176 -5.91 -6.94 9.43
N LEU A 177 -6.66 -5.94 9.94
CA LEU A 177 -6.16 -5.02 10.96
C LEU A 177 -5.87 -5.73 12.29
N ALA A 178 -6.75 -6.64 12.71
CA ALA A 178 -6.57 -7.45 13.91
C ALA A 178 -5.34 -8.36 13.81
N GLU A 179 -5.08 -8.95 12.62
CA GLU A 179 -3.90 -9.79 12.40
C GLU A 179 -2.61 -8.96 12.44
N PHE A 180 -2.57 -7.79 11.83
CA PHE A 180 -1.40 -6.91 11.98
C PHE A 180 -1.12 -6.57 13.45
N ALA A 181 -2.17 -6.23 14.22
CA ALA A 181 -2.02 -5.94 15.65
C ALA A 181 -1.56 -7.18 16.43
N ALA A 182 -2.11 -8.36 16.16
CA ALA A 182 -1.73 -9.62 16.81
C ALA A 182 -0.26 -10.00 16.52
N HIS A 183 0.32 -9.50 15.41
CA HIS A 183 1.70 -9.77 15.01
C HIS A 183 2.68 -8.63 15.33
N GLY A 184 2.28 -7.66 16.16
CA GLY A 184 3.19 -6.64 16.71
C GLY A 184 2.95 -5.22 16.22
N ALA A 185 1.96 -4.98 15.36
CA ALA A 185 1.56 -3.62 15.06
C ALA A 185 0.81 -2.98 16.26
N PRO A 186 0.86 -1.66 16.42
CA PRO A 186 0.15 -0.97 17.51
C PRO A 186 -1.37 -1.23 17.47
N GLU A 187 -1.98 -1.47 18.63
CA GLU A 187 -3.40 -1.81 18.73
C GLU A 187 -4.33 -0.74 18.13
N HIS A 188 -3.91 0.54 18.20
CA HIS A 188 -4.72 1.67 17.70
C HIS A 188 -5.05 1.58 16.19
N ILE A 189 -4.29 0.82 15.38
CA ILE A 189 -4.61 0.61 13.97
C ILE A 189 -5.97 -0.05 13.76
N THR A 190 -6.49 -0.77 14.75
CA THR A 190 -7.78 -1.46 14.68
C THR A 190 -8.97 -0.50 14.79
N TYR A 191 -8.75 0.72 15.28
CA TYR A 191 -9.82 1.70 15.49
C TYR A 191 -9.53 3.11 14.94
N ASP A 192 -8.30 3.44 14.57
CA ASP A 192 -8.00 4.72 13.94
C ASP A 192 -8.66 4.83 12.56
N ALA A 193 -9.22 6.01 12.24
CA ALA A 193 -9.84 6.25 10.95
C ALA A 193 -8.84 6.31 9.79
N LYS A 194 -7.58 6.64 10.10
CA LYS A 194 -6.45 6.66 9.17
C LYS A 194 -5.29 5.85 9.76
N PRO A 195 -5.43 4.52 9.88
CA PRO A 195 -4.43 3.68 10.51
C PRO A 195 -3.15 3.59 9.66
N HIS A 196 -2.01 3.61 10.32
CA HIS A 196 -0.70 3.38 9.71
C HIS A 196 0.22 2.65 10.70
N ILE A 197 1.21 1.94 10.17
CA ILE A 197 2.15 1.18 10.99
C ILE A 197 3.55 1.84 10.97
N GLY A 198 4.02 2.26 9.79
CA GLY A 198 5.40 2.73 9.59
C GLY A 198 6.35 1.61 9.19
N THR A 199 7.38 1.96 8.41
CA THR A 199 8.37 0.99 7.91
C THR A 199 9.14 0.30 9.03
N ASP A 200 9.51 1.04 10.07
CA ASP A 200 10.27 0.57 11.22
C ASP A 200 9.58 -0.58 11.96
N VAL A 201 8.26 -0.55 12.07
CA VAL A 201 7.45 -1.58 12.74
C VAL A 201 7.07 -2.71 11.78
N LEU A 202 6.78 -2.39 10.50
CA LEU A 202 6.34 -3.38 9.52
C LEU A 202 7.35 -4.52 9.31
N VAL A 203 8.65 -4.24 9.39
CA VAL A 203 9.72 -5.26 9.27
C VAL A 203 9.52 -6.38 10.30
N GLU A 204 9.20 -6.07 11.54
CA GLU A 204 8.94 -7.08 12.58
C GLU A 204 7.61 -7.80 12.38
N VAL A 205 6.57 -7.06 12.02
CA VAL A 205 5.23 -7.61 11.80
C VAL A 205 5.22 -8.67 10.70
N VAL A 206 5.90 -8.41 9.56
CA VAL A 206 5.94 -9.38 8.46
C VAL A 206 6.72 -10.65 8.84
N GLN A 207 7.78 -10.52 9.65
CA GLN A 207 8.53 -11.67 10.17
C GLN A 207 7.68 -12.52 11.12
N ASN A 208 6.87 -11.89 11.98
CA ASN A 208 5.97 -12.58 12.89
C ASN A 208 4.87 -13.35 12.12
N LEU A 209 4.29 -12.75 11.07
CA LEU A 209 3.36 -13.42 10.16
C LEU A 209 4.00 -14.62 9.48
N ARG A 210 5.24 -14.50 8.98
CA ARG A 210 5.99 -15.62 8.40
C ARG A 210 6.17 -16.76 9.41
N ARG A 211 6.57 -16.45 10.65
CA ARG A 211 6.75 -17.49 11.70
C ARG A 211 5.46 -18.27 11.89
N GLU A 212 4.30 -17.60 12.01
CA GLU A 212 3.04 -18.32 12.17
C GLU A 212 2.73 -19.23 10.97
N VAL A 213 2.99 -18.78 9.73
CA VAL A 213 2.82 -19.62 8.54
C VAL A 213 3.66 -20.89 8.62
N ILE A 214 4.94 -20.77 9.04
CA ILE A 214 5.88 -21.89 9.17
C ILE A 214 5.46 -22.81 10.32
N ASP A 215 5.13 -22.27 11.49
CA ASP A 215 4.71 -23.04 12.68
C ASP A 215 3.45 -23.88 12.41
N ARG A 216 2.63 -23.45 11.44
CA ARG A 216 1.45 -24.19 10.99
C ARG A 216 1.72 -25.14 9.81
N GLY A 217 2.99 -25.42 9.51
CA GLY A 217 3.42 -26.37 8.48
C GLY A 217 3.48 -25.81 7.07
N GLY A 218 3.35 -24.49 6.89
CA GLY A 218 3.67 -23.81 5.64
C GLY A 218 5.19 -23.74 5.43
N GLU A 219 5.60 -23.34 4.24
CA GLU A 219 6.99 -23.19 3.84
C GLU A 219 7.17 -21.86 3.11
N VAL A 220 8.23 -21.10 3.42
CA VAL A 220 8.56 -19.84 2.74
C VAL A 220 9.99 -19.95 2.20
N ARG A 221 10.13 -19.82 0.87
CA ARG A 221 11.40 -19.93 0.13
C ARG A 221 11.77 -18.56 -0.41
N PHE A 222 12.84 -17.97 0.11
CA PHE A 222 13.42 -16.73 -0.38
C PHE A 222 14.45 -16.99 -1.48
N GLY A 223 14.62 -16.03 -2.40
CA GLY A 223 15.50 -16.18 -3.57
C GLY A 223 14.95 -17.17 -4.60
N HIS A 224 13.63 -17.38 -4.63
CA HIS A 224 12.97 -18.31 -5.54
C HIS A 224 12.01 -17.57 -6.47
N ARG A 225 12.44 -17.39 -7.72
CA ARG A 225 11.69 -16.69 -8.76
C ARG A 225 11.02 -17.68 -9.72
N VAL A 226 9.72 -17.51 -9.92
CA VAL A 226 8.98 -18.27 -10.94
C VAL A 226 9.32 -17.74 -12.33
N THR A 227 9.74 -18.63 -13.22
CA THR A 227 10.20 -18.33 -14.58
C THR A 227 9.38 -19.00 -15.65
N GLY A 228 8.41 -19.85 -15.28
CA GLY A 228 7.51 -20.51 -16.22
C GLY A 228 6.37 -21.23 -15.53
N LEU A 229 5.32 -21.48 -16.31
CA LEU A 229 4.19 -22.34 -15.96
C LEU A 229 4.19 -23.54 -16.91
N SER A 230 3.75 -24.70 -16.45
CA SER A 230 3.38 -25.82 -17.30
C SER A 230 1.93 -26.21 -17.02
N THR A 231 1.21 -26.60 -18.07
CA THR A 231 -0.17 -27.03 -18.02
C THR A 231 -0.28 -28.47 -18.53
N GLU A 232 -1.24 -29.21 -17.97
CA GLU A 232 -1.66 -30.53 -18.41
C GLU A 232 -3.18 -30.50 -18.56
N ASP A 233 -3.68 -30.89 -19.74
CA ASP A 233 -5.11 -30.81 -20.08
C ASP A 233 -5.72 -29.40 -19.86
N GLY A 234 -4.91 -28.36 -20.10
CA GLY A 234 -5.30 -26.96 -19.92
C GLY A 234 -5.23 -26.44 -18.48
N HIS A 235 -5.05 -27.30 -17.47
CA HIS A 235 -4.93 -26.93 -16.07
C HIS A 235 -3.46 -26.73 -15.68
N ILE A 236 -3.19 -25.85 -14.71
CA ILE A 236 -1.84 -25.71 -14.17
C ILE A 236 -1.37 -27.03 -13.55
N ALA A 237 -0.15 -27.47 -13.90
CA ALA A 237 0.44 -28.72 -13.44
C ALA A 237 1.74 -28.50 -12.64
N ALA A 238 2.56 -27.52 -13.04
CA ALA A 238 3.78 -27.21 -12.32
C ALA A 238 4.27 -25.77 -12.61
N LEU A 239 5.21 -25.33 -11.78
CA LEU A 239 5.96 -24.08 -11.94
C LEU A 239 7.43 -24.41 -12.23
N THR A 240 8.04 -23.67 -13.15
CA THR A 240 9.50 -23.60 -13.28
C THR A 240 10.00 -22.51 -12.36
N VAL A 241 10.95 -22.84 -11.49
CA VAL A 241 11.46 -21.96 -10.44
C VAL A 241 12.97 -21.83 -10.55
N ALA A 242 13.49 -20.62 -10.65
CA ALA A 242 14.90 -20.32 -10.47
C ALA A 242 15.16 -20.08 -8.98
N GLY A 243 15.96 -20.92 -8.37
CA GLY A 243 16.37 -20.83 -6.96
C GLY A 243 17.88 -20.70 -6.80
N PRO A 244 18.39 -20.52 -5.57
CA PRO A 244 19.84 -20.37 -5.30
C PRO A 244 20.70 -21.55 -5.77
N ALA A 245 20.14 -22.76 -5.77
CA ALA A 245 20.83 -23.97 -6.21
C ALA A 245 20.63 -24.31 -7.70
N GLY A 246 19.98 -23.44 -8.46
CA GLY A 246 19.63 -23.65 -9.87
C GLY A 246 18.14 -23.76 -10.11
N SER A 247 17.75 -23.99 -11.37
CA SER A 247 16.34 -24.12 -11.75
C SER A 247 15.80 -25.52 -11.45
N TYR A 248 14.53 -25.58 -11.03
CA TYR A 248 13.81 -26.81 -10.76
C TYR A 248 12.32 -26.69 -11.12
N THR A 249 11.65 -27.84 -11.25
CA THR A 249 10.20 -27.90 -11.45
C THR A 249 9.49 -28.20 -10.13
N LEU A 250 8.48 -27.39 -9.78
CA LEU A 250 7.64 -27.59 -8.61
C LEU A 250 6.23 -27.99 -9.05
N PRO A 251 5.78 -29.22 -8.78
CA PRO A 251 4.39 -29.61 -9.04
C PRO A 251 3.41 -28.70 -8.29
N ALA A 252 2.40 -28.19 -8.98
CA ALA A 252 1.41 -27.28 -8.41
C ALA A 252 0.10 -27.34 -9.19
N ARG A 253 -1.02 -27.57 -8.50
CA ARG A 253 -2.36 -27.58 -9.08
C ARG A 253 -3.21 -26.37 -8.69
N GLN A 254 -2.85 -25.72 -7.57
CA GLN A 254 -3.50 -24.51 -7.07
C GLN A 254 -2.41 -23.47 -6.80
N VAL A 255 -2.38 -22.39 -7.59
CA VAL A 255 -1.34 -21.36 -7.54
C VAL A 255 -1.95 -19.98 -7.38
N ILE A 256 -1.66 -19.31 -6.25
CA ILE A 256 -2.00 -17.90 -6.05
C ILE A 256 -0.85 -17.04 -6.55
N LEU A 257 -1.13 -16.21 -7.57
CA LEU A 257 -0.14 -15.37 -8.24
C LEU A 257 -0.19 -13.93 -7.67
N ALA A 258 0.60 -13.68 -6.61
CA ALA A 258 0.64 -12.43 -5.85
C ALA A 258 1.94 -11.63 -6.07
N ILE A 259 2.38 -11.51 -7.33
CA ILE A 259 3.70 -11.04 -7.76
C ILE A 259 3.96 -9.53 -7.59
N GLY A 260 2.93 -8.71 -7.27
CA GLY A 260 3.03 -7.25 -7.28
C GLY A 260 3.15 -6.69 -8.71
N HIS A 261 3.06 -5.36 -8.82
CA HIS A 261 3.06 -4.69 -10.14
C HIS A 261 4.44 -4.50 -10.76
N SER A 262 5.53 -4.79 -10.03
CA SER A 262 6.91 -4.52 -10.48
C SER A 262 7.63 -5.73 -11.09
N ALA A 263 7.04 -6.93 -11.03
CA ALA A 263 7.60 -8.17 -11.58
C ALA A 263 7.41 -8.26 -13.12
N ARG A 264 8.00 -7.30 -13.85
CA ARG A 264 7.79 -7.13 -15.30
C ARG A 264 8.23 -8.32 -16.12
N ASP A 265 9.33 -8.95 -15.76
CA ASP A 265 9.80 -10.23 -16.34
C ASP A 265 8.76 -11.35 -16.20
N THR A 266 8.05 -11.39 -15.07
CA THR A 266 6.98 -12.36 -14.85
C THR A 266 5.74 -12.04 -15.71
N PHE A 267 5.38 -10.76 -15.87
CA PHE A 267 4.30 -10.38 -16.80
C PHE A 267 4.64 -10.74 -18.25
N GLU A 268 5.86 -10.50 -18.69
CA GLU A 268 6.35 -10.88 -20.03
C GLU A 268 6.28 -12.40 -20.22
N MET A 269 6.73 -13.17 -19.25
CA MET A 269 6.68 -14.64 -19.27
C MET A 269 5.23 -15.15 -19.35
N LEU A 270 4.34 -14.64 -18.48
CA LEU A 270 2.92 -15.05 -18.48
C LEU A 270 2.22 -14.69 -19.77
N HIS A 271 2.49 -13.50 -20.32
CA HIS A 271 1.93 -13.06 -21.62
C HIS A 271 2.40 -13.97 -22.75
N ALA A 272 3.69 -14.29 -22.80
CA ALA A 272 4.27 -15.18 -23.80
C ALA A 272 3.71 -16.61 -23.71
N GLN A 273 3.28 -17.04 -22.53
CA GLN A 273 2.62 -18.34 -22.30
C GLN A 273 1.09 -18.30 -22.49
N GLY A 274 0.54 -17.18 -22.98
CA GLY A 274 -0.88 -17.08 -23.32
C GLY A 274 -1.83 -16.89 -22.12
N VAL A 275 -1.32 -16.52 -20.94
CA VAL A 275 -2.19 -16.15 -19.81
C VAL A 275 -2.99 -14.90 -20.18
N PRO A 276 -4.33 -14.92 -20.07
CA PRO A 276 -5.16 -13.78 -20.46
C PRO A 276 -4.84 -12.51 -19.67
N MET A 277 -4.55 -11.43 -20.39
CA MET A 277 -4.23 -10.13 -19.82
C MET A 277 -4.88 -9.01 -20.63
N GLU A 278 -5.13 -7.88 -19.98
CA GLU A 278 -5.62 -6.67 -20.62
C GLU A 278 -4.88 -5.42 -20.12
N PRO A 279 -4.72 -4.39 -20.97
CA PRO A 279 -4.16 -3.12 -20.53
C PRO A 279 -5.13 -2.45 -19.54
N LYS A 280 -4.58 -1.77 -18.54
CA LYS A 280 -5.35 -1.14 -17.47
C LYS A 280 -4.96 0.33 -17.32
N PRO A 281 -5.91 1.25 -17.08
CA PRO A 281 -5.58 2.63 -16.70
C PRO A 281 -4.69 2.65 -15.46
N PHE A 282 -3.72 3.56 -15.45
CA PHE A 282 -2.83 3.79 -14.32
C PHE A 282 -2.44 5.27 -14.26
N SER A 283 -1.59 5.66 -13.32
CA SER A 283 -1.17 7.05 -13.20
C SER A 283 0.33 7.17 -13.03
N MET A 284 0.91 8.22 -13.59
CA MET A 284 2.32 8.56 -13.47
C MET A 284 2.48 10.06 -13.19
N GLY A 285 3.63 10.43 -12.62
CA GLY A 285 3.94 11.82 -12.35
C GLY A 285 5.25 11.98 -11.61
N VAL A 286 5.23 12.80 -10.59
CA VAL A 286 6.39 13.15 -9.77
C VAL A 286 6.07 13.02 -8.30
N ARG A 287 7.08 12.97 -7.45
CA ARG A 287 6.92 13.14 -6.01
C ARG A 287 7.26 14.56 -5.61
N ILE A 288 6.39 15.20 -4.84
CA ILE A 288 6.59 16.55 -4.33
C ILE A 288 6.94 16.50 -2.85
N GLU A 289 7.91 17.31 -2.42
CA GLU A 289 8.31 17.48 -1.03
C GLU A 289 8.07 18.91 -0.56
N HIS A 290 7.53 19.03 0.66
CA HIS A 290 7.36 20.27 1.41
C HIS A 290 7.93 20.10 2.80
N ARG A 291 8.21 21.19 3.52
CA ARG A 291 8.49 21.09 4.95
C ARG A 291 7.21 20.66 5.69
N GLN A 292 7.30 19.64 6.54
CA GLN A 292 6.15 19.16 7.31
C GLN A 292 5.53 20.26 8.19
N ALA A 293 6.36 21.14 8.74
CA ALA A 293 5.89 22.26 9.55
C ALA A 293 4.95 23.21 8.78
N ASP A 294 5.23 23.47 7.50
CA ASP A 294 4.39 24.33 6.67
C ASP A 294 3.04 23.66 6.37
N ILE A 295 3.04 22.35 6.12
CA ILE A 295 1.80 21.57 5.95
C ILE A 295 0.98 21.53 7.25
N ASN A 296 1.63 21.32 8.40
CA ASN A 296 0.96 21.38 9.70
C ASN A 296 0.29 22.74 9.94
N ALA A 297 1.01 23.82 9.70
CA ALA A 297 0.47 25.18 9.83
C ALA A 297 -0.70 25.44 8.85
N ALA A 298 -0.58 24.96 7.61
CA ALA A 298 -1.65 25.08 6.61
C ALA A 298 -2.92 24.31 7.01
N GLN A 299 -2.78 23.12 7.59
CA GLN A 299 -3.92 22.27 7.98
C GLN A 299 -4.53 22.66 9.33
N TYR A 300 -3.69 22.95 10.34
CA TYR A 300 -4.12 23.06 11.74
C TYR A 300 -4.04 24.49 12.32
N GLY A 301 -3.36 25.42 11.63
CA GLY A 301 -3.16 26.78 12.15
C GLY A 301 -2.43 26.77 13.50
N ALA A 302 -2.96 27.48 14.48
CA ALA A 302 -2.36 27.59 15.82
C ALA A 302 -2.30 26.27 16.64
N ALA A 303 -3.05 25.25 16.22
CA ALA A 303 -3.05 23.94 16.90
C ALA A 303 -1.95 22.99 16.38
N ALA A 304 -1.13 23.39 15.42
CA ALA A 304 -0.17 22.54 14.71
C ALA A 304 0.80 21.80 15.64
N GLU A 305 1.29 22.43 16.69
CA GLU A 305 2.26 21.85 17.62
C GLU A 305 1.68 20.75 18.55
N ARG A 306 0.36 20.65 18.65
CA ARG A 306 -0.34 19.73 19.55
C ARG A 306 -0.99 18.55 18.83
N LEU A 307 -0.83 18.49 17.53
CA LEU A 307 -1.46 17.50 16.68
C LEU A 307 -0.42 16.64 15.97
N PRO A 308 -0.76 15.41 15.56
CA PRO A 308 0.14 14.59 14.78
C PRO A 308 0.46 15.26 13.43
N ALA A 309 1.54 14.82 12.78
CA ALA A 309 1.92 15.30 11.46
C ALA A 309 0.72 15.30 10.50
N ALA A 310 0.44 16.45 9.91
CA ALA A 310 -0.72 16.65 9.04
C ALA A 310 -0.56 15.88 7.73
N ASP A 311 -1.64 15.28 7.28
CA ASP A 311 -1.77 14.68 5.95
C ASP A 311 -2.72 15.50 5.06
N TYR A 312 -2.68 15.24 3.76
CA TYR A 312 -3.61 15.80 2.79
C TYR A 312 -3.94 14.82 1.66
N SER A 313 -5.07 15.05 1.01
CA SER A 313 -5.48 14.38 -0.22
C SER A 313 -6.14 15.39 -1.13
N LEU A 314 -5.54 15.64 -2.30
CA LEU A 314 -5.97 16.65 -3.25
C LEU A 314 -6.25 16.00 -4.61
N SER A 315 -7.20 16.52 -5.34
CA SER A 315 -7.50 16.11 -6.71
C SER A 315 -8.04 17.31 -7.52
N CYS A 316 -7.80 17.31 -8.82
CA CYS A 316 -8.41 18.26 -9.73
C CYS A 316 -8.76 17.58 -11.06
N HIS A 317 -9.83 18.08 -11.66
CA HIS A 317 -10.20 17.80 -13.04
C HIS A 317 -10.00 19.10 -13.82
N LEU A 318 -9.29 19.00 -14.92
CA LEU A 318 -8.94 20.15 -15.76
C LEU A 318 -9.94 20.31 -16.92
N PRO A 319 -10.05 21.51 -17.52
CA PRO A 319 -11.01 21.76 -18.60
C PRO A 319 -10.80 20.90 -19.86
N ASP A 320 -9.58 20.43 -20.10
CA ASP A 320 -9.22 19.56 -21.20
C ASP A 320 -9.59 18.07 -20.98
N GLY A 321 -10.18 17.76 -19.83
CA GLY A 321 -10.59 16.40 -19.43
C GLY A 321 -9.48 15.62 -18.72
N SER A 322 -8.26 16.14 -18.62
CA SER A 322 -7.19 15.52 -17.84
C SER A 322 -7.45 15.67 -16.34
N SER A 323 -6.83 14.83 -15.53
CA SER A 323 -6.98 14.88 -14.09
C SER A 323 -5.67 14.57 -13.38
N ALA A 324 -5.46 15.26 -12.27
CA ALA A 324 -4.34 15.00 -11.36
C ALA A 324 -4.83 14.85 -9.93
N TYR A 325 -4.07 14.08 -9.14
CA TYR A 325 -4.36 13.88 -7.73
C TYR A 325 -3.07 13.58 -6.95
N THR A 326 -3.13 13.83 -5.64
CA THR A 326 -2.07 13.42 -4.72
C THR A 326 -2.29 11.99 -4.27
N PHE A 327 -1.23 11.20 -4.23
CA PHE A 327 -1.28 9.80 -3.85
C PHE A 327 -0.17 9.48 -2.85
N CYS A 328 -0.43 8.49 -1.99
CA CYS A 328 0.53 8.00 -1.00
C CYS A 328 1.31 9.15 -0.30
N MET A 329 0.57 10.17 0.21
CA MET A 329 1.16 11.26 0.97
C MET A 329 1.76 10.69 2.26
N CYS A 330 3.03 10.96 2.51
CA CYS A 330 3.83 10.47 3.63
C CYS A 330 4.21 11.64 4.54
N PRO A 331 3.47 11.87 5.64
CA PRO A 331 3.79 12.90 6.61
C PRO A 331 5.11 12.58 7.32
N GLY A 332 5.93 13.59 7.59
CA GLY A 332 7.23 13.41 8.25
C GLY A 332 8.06 12.29 7.63
N GLY A 333 8.08 12.23 6.29
CA GLY A 333 8.65 11.12 5.55
C GLY A 333 9.71 11.53 4.55
N GLU A 334 10.20 10.55 3.81
CA GLU A 334 11.26 10.70 2.82
C GLU A 334 10.79 10.21 1.44
N VAL A 335 11.35 10.78 0.38
CA VAL A 335 11.28 10.23 -0.97
C VAL A 335 12.28 9.09 -1.09
N PHE A 336 11.84 7.97 -1.64
CA PHE A 336 12.58 6.72 -1.65
C PHE A 336 12.85 6.22 -3.07
N ALA A 337 14.02 5.60 -3.27
CA ALA A 337 14.36 4.94 -4.52
C ALA A 337 13.60 3.61 -4.63
N ALA A 338 12.76 3.49 -5.65
CA ALA A 338 11.82 2.38 -5.81
C ALA A 338 12.03 1.57 -7.11
N ALA A 339 13.18 1.72 -7.75
CA ALA A 339 13.56 0.93 -8.93
C ALA A 339 13.58 -0.57 -8.60
N SER A 340 13.22 -1.40 -9.57
CA SER A 340 13.34 -2.87 -9.52
C SER A 340 14.04 -3.46 -10.75
N GLU A 341 14.46 -2.61 -11.69
CA GLU A 341 15.23 -2.99 -12.87
C GLU A 341 16.52 -2.19 -12.94
N ALA A 342 17.60 -2.85 -13.37
CA ALA A 342 18.88 -2.17 -13.56
C ALA A 342 18.76 -1.09 -14.65
N GLY A 343 19.41 0.07 -14.41
CA GLY A 343 19.36 1.20 -15.35
C GLY A 343 18.02 1.94 -15.37
N GLY A 344 17.21 1.82 -14.32
CA GLY A 344 15.97 2.57 -14.13
C GLY A 344 15.98 3.38 -12.84
N VAL A 345 15.31 4.53 -12.83
CA VAL A 345 15.02 5.33 -11.63
C VAL A 345 13.50 5.44 -11.48
N CYS A 346 13.01 5.15 -10.30
CA CYS A 346 11.62 5.35 -9.91
C CYS A 346 11.57 5.83 -8.46
N THR A 347 10.65 6.73 -8.15
CA THR A 347 10.47 7.26 -6.80
C THR A 347 9.24 6.65 -6.12
N ASN A 348 9.26 6.61 -4.80
CA ASN A 348 8.14 6.36 -3.92
C ASN A 348 8.35 7.17 -2.63
N GLY A 349 7.43 7.10 -1.68
CA GLY A 349 7.56 7.72 -0.38
C GLY A 349 7.39 6.74 0.76
N MET A 350 8.04 7.04 1.88
CA MET A 350 7.88 6.29 3.11
C MET A 350 7.92 7.21 4.32
N SER A 351 7.39 6.73 5.44
CA SER A 351 7.53 7.35 6.76
C SER A 351 7.76 6.28 7.82
N ASN A 352 8.45 6.66 8.89
CA ASN A 352 8.49 5.88 10.12
C ASN A 352 7.17 5.99 10.88
N SER A 353 6.98 5.14 11.87
CA SER A 353 5.79 5.12 12.72
C SER A 353 5.53 6.47 13.43
N ARG A 354 6.58 7.21 13.78
CA ARG A 354 6.50 8.53 14.44
C ARG A 354 6.13 9.67 13.50
N ARG A 355 6.41 9.52 12.18
CA ARG A 355 6.20 10.59 11.19
C ARG A 355 6.86 11.91 11.59
N ASP A 356 8.09 11.83 12.11
CA ASP A 356 8.83 12.94 12.71
C ASP A 356 9.95 13.48 11.81
N GLY A 357 10.00 13.09 10.55
CA GLY A 357 10.91 13.65 9.55
C GLY A 357 10.60 15.11 9.21
N GLU A 358 11.59 15.81 8.67
CA GLU A 358 11.50 17.23 8.35
C GLU A 358 10.51 17.52 7.22
N ASN A 359 10.40 16.62 6.24
CA ASN A 359 9.56 16.83 5.06
C ASN A 359 8.26 16.01 5.12
N ALA A 360 7.24 16.58 4.51
CA ALA A 360 6.06 15.89 4.00
C ALA A 360 6.26 15.60 2.52
N ASN A 361 5.90 14.42 2.03
CA ASN A 361 5.96 14.16 0.60
C ASN A 361 4.71 13.45 0.09
N ALA A 362 4.38 13.64 -1.18
CA ALA A 362 3.30 12.94 -1.87
C ALA A 362 3.62 12.77 -3.35
N ALA A 363 3.13 11.69 -3.95
CA ALA A 363 3.05 11.64 -5.40
C ALA A 363 2.02 12.65 -5.91
N VAL A 364 2.32 13.34 -7.01
CA VAL A 364 1.37 14.11 -7.83
C VAL A 364 1.27 13.39 -9.16
N LEU A 365 0.13 12.75 -9.37
CA LEU A 365 -0.08 11.80 -10.45
C LEU A 365 -1.12 12.29 -11.44
N VAL A 366 -0.86 12.03 -12.70
CA VAL A 366 -1.75 12.25 -13.84
C VAL A 366 -2.35 10.91 -14.25
N THR A 367 -3.67 10.86 -14.40
CA THR A 367 -4.37 9.65 -14.85
C THR A 367 -4.15 9.42 -16.34
N LEU A 368 -3.73 8.21 -16.70
CA LEU A 368 -3.44 7.78 -18.06
C LEU A 368 -4.32 6.56 -18.41
N ARG A 369 -4.89 6.58 -19.59
CA ARG A 369 -5.76 5.52 -20.11
C ARG A 369 -5.02 4.70 -21.17
N PRO A 370 -5.46 3.48 -21.49
CA PRO A 370 -4.83 2.69 -22.54
C PRO A 370 -4.77 3.41 -23.90
N GLU A 371 -5.73 4.32 -24.16
CA GLU A 371 -5.75 5.17 -25.35
C GLU A 371 -4.60 6.18 -25.40
N ASP A 372 -4.03 6.52 -24.25
CA ASP A 372 -2.92 7.47 -24.13
C ASP A 372 -1.55 6.79 -24.30
N PHE A 373 -1.47 5.44 -24.20
CA PHE A 373 -0.20 4.73 -24.25
C PHE A 373 0.43 4.84 -25.66
N PRO A 374 1.74 5.09 -25.76
CA PRO A 374 2.43 5.08 -27.08
C PRO A 374 2.32 3.73 -27.78
N ASP A 375 2.47 2.64 -27.03
CA ASP A 375 2.27 1.26 -27.49
C ASP A 375 0.89 0.77 -27.01
N LYS A 376 0.03 0.34 -27.94
CA LYS A 376 -1.33 -0.14 -27.67
C LYS A 376 -1.40 -1.64 -27.35
N SER A 377 -0.26 -2.32 -27.27
CA SER A 377 -0.19 -3.72 -26.87
C SER A 377 -0.63 -3.92 -25.41
N THR A 378 -0.92 -5.15 -25.05
CA THR A 378 -1.34 -5.53 -23.68
C THR A 378 -0.35 -5.05 -22.61
N LEU A 379 0.95 -5.09 -22.90
CA LEU A 379 2.02 -4.68 -22.01
C LEU A 379 2.53 -3.24 -22.27
N GLY A 380 1.90 -2.52 -23.21
CA GLY A 380 2.37 -1.20 -23.65
C GLY A 380 2.51 -0.17 -22.53
N GLY A 381 1.58 -0.15 -21.56
CA GLY A 381 1.69 0.71 -20.39
C GLY A 381 2.91 0.38 -19.53
N MET A 382 3.24 -0.90 -19.37
CA MET A 382 4.43 -1.36 -18.64
C MET A 382 5.73 -0.95 -19.35
N TYR A 383 5.78 -1.08 -20.68
CA TYR A 383 6.94 -0.63 -21.47
C TYR A 383 7.10 0.88 -21.45
N TRP A 384 5.99 1.63 -21.42
CA TRP A 384 6.04 3.07 -21.28
C TRP A 384 6.62 3.50 -19.92
N GLN A 385 6.18 2.90 -18.82
CA GLN A 385 6.79 3.13 -17.49
C GLN A 385 8.31 2.87 -17.53
N ARG A 386 8.72 1.70 -18.07
CA ARG A 386 10.14 1.32 -18.19
C ARG A 386 10.94 2.36 -18.98
N SER A 387 10.43 2.85 -20.09
CA SER A 387 11.10 3.85 -20.92
C SER A 387 11.33 5.19 -20.21
N ILE A 388 10.36 5.61 -19.38
CA ILE A 388 10.48 6.83 -18.57
C ILE A 388 11.53 6.63 -17.45
N GLU A 389 11.51 5.48 -16.78
CA GLU A 389 12.46 5.14 -15.73
C GLU A 389 13.92 5.08 -16.25
N GLN A 390 14.12 4.54 -17.47
CA GLN A 390 15.42 4.50 -18.14
C GLN A 390 15.89 5.90 -18.55
N ARG A 391 15.00 6.75 -19.08
CA ARG A 391 15.32 8.16 -19.37
C ARG A 391 15.71 8.92 -18.11
N ALA A 392 15.00 8.66 -16.99
CA ALA A 392 15.32 9.25 -15.70
C ALA A 392 16.70 8.82 -15.20
N PHE A 393 17.04 7.54 -15.34
CA PHE A 393 18.37 7.04 -15.00
C PHE A 393 19.48 7.74 -15.80
N ALA A 394 19.31 7.85 -17.10
CA ALA A 394 20.26 8.57 -17.97
C ALA A 394 20.36 10.06 -17.60
N ARG A 395 19.22 10.73 -17.36
CA ARG A 395 19.18 12.15 -16.97
C ARG A 395 19.76 12.38 -15.57
N GLY A 396 19.62 11.42 -14.67
CA GLY A 396 20.22 11.43 -13.34
C GLY A 396 21.74 11.29 -13.33
N GLY A 397 22.35 10.89 -14.45
CA GLY A 397 23.80 10.71 -14.57
C GLY A 397 24.26 9.25 -14.53
N GLY A 398 23.35 8.28 -14.64
CA GLY A 398 23.68 6.85 -14.67
C GLY A 398 24.10 6.23 -13.33
N ASN A 399 23.83 6.92 -12.23
CA ASN A 399 24.26 6.56 -10.87
C ASN A 399 23.10 6.43 -9.88
N TYR A 400 21.86 6.25 -10.38
CA TYR A 400 20.60 6.21 -9.61
C TYR A 400 20.24 7.51 -8.87
N HIS A 401 20.87 8.63 -9.17
CA HIS A 401 20.34 9.92 -8.77
C HIS A 401 19.02 10.17 -9.50
N ALA A 402 18.01 10.69 -8.79
CA ALA A 402 16.75 11.03 -9.40
C ALA A 402 16.79 12.46 -9.99
N PRO A 403 16.24 12.66 -11.20
CA PRO A 403 15.98 14.01 -11.72
C PRO A 403 15.09 14.80 -10.76
N ALA A 404 15.48 16.06 -10.47
CA ALA A 404 14.73 16.93 -9.59
C ALA A 404 14.66 18.36 -10.10
N GLN A 405 13.59 19.06 -9.72
CA GLN A 405 13.32 20.44 -10.08
C GLN A 405 12.53 21.14 -8.97
N LEU A 406 12.76 22.42 -8.72
CA LEU A 406 11.91 23.21 -7.84
C LEU A 406 10.57 23.48 -8.54
N ALA A 407 9.47 23.46 -7.78
CA ALA A 407 8.13 23.67 -8.33
C ALA A 407 7.99 25.05 -9.02
N GLY A 408 8.61 26.09 -8.48
CA GLY A 408 8.63 27.41 -9.10
C GLY A 408 9.36 27.43 -10.44
N ASP A 409 10.49 26.74 -10.56
CA ASP A 409 11.24 26.63 -11.81
C ASP A 409 10.51 25.76 -12.84
N PHE A 410 9.88 24.68 -12.40
CA PHE A 410 9.01 23.84 -13.25
C PHE A 410 7.87 24.65 -13.87
N LEU A 411 7.16 25.44 -13.06
CA LEU A 411 6.09 26.32 -13.55
C LEU A 411 6.59 27.44 -14.46
N ALA A 412 7.84 27.85 -14.30
CA ALA A 412 8.49 28.86 -15.14
C ALA A 412 9.16 28.27 -16.41
N GLY A 413 9.13 26.94 -16.60
CA GLY A 413 9.74 26.27 -17.75
C GLY A 413 11.26 26.43 -17.82
N ARG A 414 11.96 26.35 -16.69
CA ARG A 414 13.42 26.49 -16.62
C ARG A 414 14.03 25.46 -15.67
N ALA A 415 15.23 25.00 -15.98
CA ALA A 415 15.97 24.07 -15.14
C ALA A 415 16.31 24.67 -13.78
N SER A 416 16.26 23.84 -12.72
CA SER A 416 16.80 24.18 -11.41
C SER A 416 18.30 23.86 -11.34
N THR A 417 19.02 24.58 -10.50
CA THR A 417 20.48 24.41 -10.31
C THR A 417 20.85 23.96 -8.89
N GLY A 418 19.90 23.91 -7.99
CA GLY A 418 20.10 23.52 -6.59
C GLY A 418 18.82 23.61 -5.78
N PRO A 419 18.84 23.19 -4.50
CA PRO A 419 17.70 23.27 -3.61
C PRO A 419 17.41 24.70 -3.18
N GLY A 420 16.15 24.98 -2.88
CA GLY A 420 15.72 26.15 -2.15
C GLY A 420 15.65 25.88 -0.64
N ARG A 421 14.59 26.37 -0.01
CA ARG A 421 14.28 26.19 1.41
C ARG A 421 13.98 24.73 1.77
N VAL A 422 13.43 23.95 0.83
CA VAL A 422 13.15 22.52 0.99
C VAL A 422 14.35 21.72 0.49
N GLN A 423 14.89 20.85 1.36
CA GLN A 423 15.98 19.96 1.00
C GLN A 423 15.45 18.62 0.54
N PRO A 424 15.90 18.06 -0.61
CA PRO A 424 15.43 16.76 -1.08
C PRO A 424 15.88 15.63 -0.16
N THR A 425 14.99 14.70 0.10
CA THR A 425 15.28 13.53 0.96
C THR A 425 15.67 12.27 0.18
N TYR A 426 15.48 12.26 -1.13
CA TYR A 426 15.82 11.11 -1.97
C TYR A 426 17.29 10.71 -1.87
N ARG A 427 17.54 9.41 -1.64
CA ARG A 427 18.88 8.82 -1.61
C ARG A 427 18.96 7.70 -2.66
N PRO A 428 20.06 7.59 -3.42
CA PRO A 428 21.42 8.12 -3.17
C PRO A 428 21.65 9.61 -3.48
N GLY A 429 20.72 10.32 -4.13
CA GLY A 429 20.84 11.76 -4.37
C GLY A 429 20.00 12.22 -5.55
N VAL A 430 19.96 13.52 -5.81
CA VAL A 430 19.22 14.12 -6.92
C VAL A 430 20.15 14.81 -7.91
N THR A 431 19.70 14.88 -9.17
CA THR A 431 20.32 15.68 -10.23
C THR A 431 19.34 16.76 -10.65
N TRP A 432 19.72 18.01 -10.44
CA TRP A 432 18.88 19.17 -10.79
C TRP A 432 18.82 19.35 -12.30
N CYS A 433 17.63 19.49 -12.86
CA CYS A 433 17.41 19.62 -14.29
C CYS A 433 16.04 20.24 -14.60
N ASP A 434 15.67 20.31 -15.88
CA ASP A 434 14.32 20.55 -16.33
C ASP A 434 13.60 19.20 -16.53
N LEU A 435 12.49 18.97 -15.84
CA LEU A 435 11.70 17.74 -15.94
C LEU A 435 10.89 17.67 -17.24
N HIS A 436 10.66 18.80 -17.93
CA HIS A 436 10.02 18.82 -19.25
C HIS A 436 10.85 18.09 -20.31
N ASP A 437 12.19 18.07 -20.17
CA ASP A 437 13.07 17.33 -21.08
C ASP A 437 12.92 15.79 -20.99
N MET A 438 12.35 15.31 -19.90
CA MET A 438 12.33 13.88 -19.57
C MET A 438 10.93 13.27 -19.54
N LEU A 439 9.98 13.96 -18.90
CA LEU A 439 8.60 13.48 -18.78
C LEU A 439 7.81 13.74 -20.07
N PRO A 440 6.82 12.89 -20.40
CA PRO A 440 5.90 13.17 -21.50
C PRO A 440 5.12 14.47 -21.32
N ALA A 441 4.86 15.22 -22.39
CA ALA A 441 4.14 16.49 -22.35
C ALA A 441 2.75 16.36 -21.69
N CYS A 442 2.01 15.27 -21.94
CA CYS A 442 0.72 15.02 -21.31
C CYS A 442 0.81 14.97 -19.76
N ILE A 443 1.96 14.62 -19.21
CA ILE A 443 2.20 14.66 -17.75
C ILE A 443 2.60 16.06 -17.32
N THR A 444 3.60 16.67 -17.95
CA THR A 444 4.09 18.00 -17.54
C THR A 444 3.06 19.10 -17.69
N ASP A 445 2.29 19.11 -18.78
CA ASP A 445 1.23 20.11 -19.01
C ASP A 445 0.08 19.98 -18.00
N THR A 446 -0.26 18.75 -17.64
CA THR A 446 -1.27 18.50 -16.59
C THR A 446 -0.74 18.91 -15.21
N LEU A 447 0.51 18.60 -14.88
CA LEU A 447 1.13 18.98 -13.60
C LEU A 447 1.25 20.49 -13.47
N ALA A 448 1.62 21.21 -14.55
CA ALA A 448 1.74 22.67 -14.56
C ALA A 448 0.41 23.37 -14.24
N GLN A 449 -0.72 22.79 -14.62
CA GLN A 449 -2.05 23.29 -14.29
C GLN A 449 -2.51 22.80 -12.90
N ALA A 450 -2.15 21.59 -12.50
CA ALA A 450 -2.58 20.98 -11.24
C ALA A 450 -1.92 21.61 -10.01
N LEU A 451 -0.62 21.91 -10.05
CA LEU A 451 0.11 22.48 -8.91
C LEU A 451 -0.52 23.77 -8.40
N PRO A 452 -0.80 24.82 -9.22
CA PRO A 452 -1.51 25.99 -8.75
C PRO A 452 -2.95 25.71 -8.30
N ALA A 453 -3.63 24.72 -8.92
CA ALA A 453 -4.96 24.32 -8.48
C ALA A 453 -4.94 23.69 -7.08
N PHE A 454 -3.90 22.96 -6.74
CA PHE A 454 -3.70 22.42 -5.40
C PHE A 454 -3.29 23.50 -4.39
N GLY A 455 -2.49 24.49 -4.79
CA GLY A 455 -2.16 25.66 -3.97
C GLY A 455 -3.40 26.44 -3.51
N ARG A 456 -4.42 26.53 -4.36
CA ARG A 456 -5.73 27.11 -3.98
C ARG A 456 -6.51 26.28 -2.97
N LYS A 457 -6.29 24.95 -2.92
CA LYS A 457 -6.97 24.03 -1.98
C LYS A 457 -6.20 23.87 -0.67
N LEU A 458 -4.89 23.88 -0.74
CA LEU A 458 -3.98 23.79 0.41
C LEU A 458 -2.91 24.85 0.26
N ARG A 459 -3.01 25.91 1.06
CA ARG A 459 -2.07 27.03 1.04
C ARG A 459 -0.62 26.56 1.20
N GLY A 460 0.24 26.97 0.26
CA GLY A 460 1.66 26.58 0.24
C GLY A 460 1.96 25.24 -0.42
N PHE A 461 0.96 24.58 -1.03
CA PHE A 461 1.23 23.39 -1.84
C PHE A 461 2.04 23.70 -3.11
N ASP A 462 1.80 24.86 -3.70
CA ASP A 462 2.50 25.41 -4.85
C ASP A 462 3.70 26.31 -4.47
N ASP A 463 4.28 26.08 -3.28
CA ASP A 463 5.50 26.76 -2.83
C ASP A 463 6.59 26.65 -3.91
N PRO A 464 7.17 27.79 -4.38
CA PRO A 464 8.24 27.75 -5.37
C PRO A 464 9.44 26.88 -4.99
N ASP A 465 9.72 26.75 -3.69
CA ASP A 465 10.81 25.95 -3.15
C ASP A 465 10.46 24.47 -2.92
N ALA A 466 9.21 24.05 -3.14
CA ALA A 466 8.84 22.64 -3.09
C ALA A 466 9.66 21.86 -4.13
N VAL A 467 10.13 20.66 -3.75
CA VAL A 467 10.99 19.84 -4.62
C VAL A 467 10.15 18.80 -5.35
N LEU A 468 10.22 18.80 -6.67
CA LEU A 468 9.69 17.76 -7.52
C LEU A 468 10.80 16.75 -7.82
N THR A 469 10.63 15.50 -7.41
CA THR A 469 11.56 14.40 -7.70
C THR A 469 10.87 13.39 -8.62
N ALA A 470 11.50 13.03 -9.74
CA ALA A 470 10.89 12.25 -10.81
C ALA A 470 11.71 10.99 -11.15
N PRO A 471 11.03 9.97 -11.74
CA PRO A 471 9.59 9.86 -11.96
C PRO A 471 8.88 9.01 -10.90
N GLU A 472 7.62 9.26 -10.64
CA GLU A 472 6.74 8.33 -9.93
C GLU A 472 5.90 7.58 -10.97
N THR A 473 6.30 6.35 -11.32
CA THR A 473 5.68 5.59 -12.42
C THR A 473 4.87 4.39 -11.94
N ARG A 474 5.04 3.98 -10.67
CA ARG A 474 4.55 2.70 -10.17
C ARG A 474 3.45 2.85 -9.11
N SER A 475 2.50 3.74 -9.34
CA SER A 475 1.34 3.94 -8.45
C SER A 475 0.35 2.78 -8.49
N SER A 476 0.27 2.06 -9.60
CA SER A 476 -0.60 0.88 -9.79
C SER A 476 -0.13 0.04 -10.99
N SER A 477 -0.65 -1.19 -11.10
CA SER A 477 -0.37 -2.05 -12.25
C SER A 477 -0.97 -1.46 -13.54
N PRO A 478 -0.19 -1.36 -14.64
CA PRO A 478 -0.70 -0.97 -15.96
C PRO A 478 -1.35 -2.13 -16.70
N VAL A 479 -1.36 -3.32 -16.11
CA VAL A 479 -1.88 -4.56 -16.69
C VAL A 479 -2.83 -5.22 -15.70
N ARG A 480 -3.89 -5.84 -16.21
CA ARG A 480 -4.75 -6.75 -15.46
C ARG A 480 -4.57 -8.17 -15.97
N ILE A 481 -4.33 -9.12 -15.08
CA ILE A 481 -4.36 -10.56 -15.38
C ILE A 481 -5.79 -11.03 -15.19
N VAL A 482 -6.46 -11.45 -16.26
CA VAL A 482 -7.91 -11.68 -16.26
C VAL A 482 -8.27 -12.92 -15.44
N ARG A 483 -9.29 -12.80 -14.57
CA ARG A 483 -9.82 -13.87 -13.75
C ARG A 483 -11.35 -13.82 -13.68
N GLY A 484 -11.98 -14.96 -13.43
CA GLY A 484 -13.42 -15.09 -13.21
C GLY A 484 -13.89 -14.62 -11.82
N GLU A 485 -15.18 -14.79 -11.55
CA GLU A 485 -15.79 -14.49 -10.25
C GLU A 485 -15.26 -15.40 -9.13
N ASP A 486 -14.89 -16.63 -9.47
CA ASP A 486 -14.20 -17.62 -8.63
C ASP A 486 -12.74 -17.27 -8.36
N ARG A 487 -12.23 -16.16 -8.93
CA ARG A 487 -10.85 -15.65 -8.89
C ARG A 487 -9.83 -16.53 -9.61
N CYS A 488 -10.27 -17.57 -10.29
CA CYS A 488 -9.42 -18.36 -11.16
C CYS A 488 -9.18 -17.65 -12.49
N SER A 489 -7.98 -17.80 -13.06
CA SER A 489 -7.68 -17.32 -14.42
C SER A 489 -8.63 -17.92 -15.45
N THR A 490 -9.17 -17.09 -16.33
CA THR A 490 -10.09 -17.54 -17.38
C THR A 490 -9.44 -18.43 -18.43
N GLY A 491 -8.11 -18.44 -18.52
CA GLY A 491 -7.36 -19.23 -19.50
C GLY A 491 -6.49 -20.33 -18.88
N VAL A 492 -6.26 -20.33 -17.57
CA VAL A 492 -5.42 -21.31 -16.88
C VAL A 492 -6.08 -21.70 -15.56
N PRO A 493 -6.99 -22.68 -15.56
CA PRO A 493 -7.58 -23.22 -14.35
C PRO A 493 -6.53 -23.64 -13.31
N GLY A 494 -6.79 -23.36 -12.04
CA GLY A 494 -5.87 -23.55 -10.93
C GLY A 494 -4.86 -22.41 -10.70
N LEU A 495 -4.82 -21.41 -11.60
CA LEU A 495 -4.06 -20.17 -11.40
C LEU A 495 -4.99 -19.06 -10.89
N TYR A 496 -4.66 -18.42 -9.76
CA TYR A 496 -5.44 -17.37 -9.11
C TYR A 496 -4.66 -16.04 -9.11
N PRO A 497 -4.84 -15.19 -10.15
CA PRO A 497 -4.25 -13.85 -10.18
C PRO A 497 -4.73 -13.02 -8.99
N CYS A 498 -3.80 -12.48 -8.20
CA CYS A 498 -4.10 -11.91 -6.90
C CYS A 498 -3.41 -10.56 -6.65
N GLY A 499 -4.10 -9.67 -5.96
CA GLY A 499 -3.55 -8.46 -5.42
C GLY A 499 -3.34 -7.34 -6.44
N GLU A 500 -2.39 -6.46 -6.12
CA GLU A 500 -2.11 -5.25 -6.90
C GLU A 500 -1.48 -5.57 -8.27
N GLY A 501 -0.58 -6.56 -8.32
CA GLY A 501 0.04 -6.99 -9.57
C GLY A 501 -0.99 -7.49 -10.57
N ALA A 502 -1.95 -8.27 -10.13
CA ALA A 502 -3.03 -8.74 -10.99
C ALA A 502 -4.06 -7.65 -11.36
N GLY A 503 -3.94 -6.43 -10.82
CA GLY A 503 -4.80 -5.30 -11.16
C GLY A 503 -6.12 -5.21 -10.38
N TYR A 504 -6.25 -5.93 -9.24
CA TYR A 504 -7.48 -6.00 -8.43
C TYR A 504 -7.40 -5.32 -7.07
N ALA A 505 -6.24 -4.80 -6.70
CA ALA A 505 -6.03 -4.08 -5.45
C ALA A 505 -5.13 -2.86 -5.66
N GLY A 506 -5.11 -1.96 -4.69
CA GLY A 506 -4.19 -0.82 -4.64
C GLY A 506 -3.88 -0.47 -3.18
N GLY A 507 -2.76 -0.96 -2.66
CA GLY A 507 -2.30 -0.77 -1.30
C GLY A 507 -2.47 -1.99 -0.38
N ILE A 508 -1.89 -1.90 0.82
CA ILE A 508 -1.66 -3.02 1.75
C ILE A 508 -2.95 -3.77 2.09
N THR A 509 -3.95 -3.06 2.62
CA THR A 509 -5.18 -3.68 3.11
C THR A 509 -6.02 -4.29 1.99
N SER A 510 -6.18 -3.62 0.86
CA SER A 510 -6.94 -4.17 -0.27
C SER A 510 -6.24 -5.38 -0.89
N ALA A 511 -4.91 -5.38 -0.95
CA ALA A 511 -4.14 -6.54 -1.41
C ALA A 511 -4.27 -7.72 -0.44
N ALA A 512 -4.19 -7.48 0.87
CA ALA A 512 -4.40 -8.51 1.90
C ALA A 512 -5.81 -9.12 1.82
N VAL A 513 -6.85 -8.29 1.66
CA VAL A 513 -8.24 -8.75 1.47
C VAL A 513 -8.37 -9.59 0.21
N ASP A 514 -7.74 -9.21 -0.90
CA ASP A 514 -7.78 -9.98 -2.13
C ASP A 514 -7.02 -11.32 -1.98
N GLY A 515 -5.91 -11.33 -1.23
CA GLY A 515 -5.20 -12.54 -0.83
C GLY A 515 -6.10 -13.52 -0.06
N LEU A 516 -6.85 -13.02 0.92
CA LEU A 516 -7.83 -13.83 1.65
C LEU A 516 -8.90 -14.42 0.73
N ARG A 517 -9.44 -13.60 -0.18
CA ARG A 517 -10.46 -14.05 -1.15
C ARG A 517 -9.94 -15.12 -2.10
N CYS A 518 -8.69 -15.00 -2.60
CA CYS A 518 -8.08 -16.02 -3.44
C CYS A 518 -7.83 -17.31 -2.65
N ALA A 519 -7.38 -17.19 -1.40
CA ALA A 519 -7.19 -18.34 -0.51
C ALA A 519 -8.52 -19.06 -0.19
N GLU A 520 -9.62 -18.33 0.00
CA GLU A 520 -10.96 -18.91 0.14
C GLU A 520 -11.38 -19.72 -1.10
N SER A 521 -11.09 -19.19 -2.30
CA SER A 521 -11.35 -19.90 -3.56
C SER A 521 -10.51 -21.18 -3.68
N VAL A 522 -9.23 -21.12 -3.31
CA VAL A 522 -8.34 -22.30 -3.27
C VAL A 522 -8.86 -23.34 -2.27
N LEU A 523 -9.29 -22.92 -1.06
CA LEU A 523 -9.84 -23.84 -0.06
C LEU A 523 -11.12 -24.52 -0.56
N ALA A 524 -11.99 -23.80 -1.25
CA ALA A 524 -13.19 -24.38 -1.85
C ALA A 524 -12.84 -25.40 -2.95
N ALA A 525 -11.83 -25.12 -3.79
CA ALA A 525 -11.35 -26.07 -4.80
C ALA A 525 -10.78 -27.34 -4.16
N LEU A 526 -9.92 -27.21 -3.13
CA LEU A 526 -9.33 -28.34 -2.42
C LEU A 526 -10.37 -29.22 -1.69
N GLN A 527 -11.45 -28.63 -1.21
CA GLN A 527 -12.56 -29.39 -0.60
C GLN A 527 -13.36 -30.19 -1.63
N ASN A 528 -13.42 -29.73 -2.88
CA ASN A 528 -14.11 -30.45 -3.95
C ASN A 528 -13.24 -31.57 -4.57
N GLU A 529 -11.93 -31.51 -4.39
CA GLU A 529 -10.97 -32.55 -4.83
C GLU A 529 -10.83 -33.70 -3.81
N ALA A 530 -11.25 -33.49 -2.55
CA ALA A 530 -11.16 -34.46 -1.43
C ALA A 530 -12.38 -35.39 -1.35
#